data_5a5973fa881e746f550a02d18b39a18c
#
_entry.id   5a5973fa881e746f550a02d18b39a18c
#
_cell.length_a   1.000
_cell.length_b   1.000
_cell.length_c   1.000
_cell.angle_alpha   90.00
_cell.angle_beta   90.00
_cell.angle_gamma   90.00
#
_symmetry.space_group_name_H-M   'P 1'
#
loop_
_entity.id
_entity.type
_entity.pdbx_description
1 polymer ?
#
loop_
_entity_poly.entity_id
_entity_poly.type
_entity_poly.pdbx_seq_one_letter_code
_entity_poly.pdbx_strand_id
1 'polypeptide(L)'
;MKKIIILIPVFNDWDSLEKLLGEIDETVKDIKNIFIECLIVNDASTIIPPQFIKPNNIKKINILDMRENRGHARCNAFGIRYVNENEDFDNLILMDSDGEDRPIELKLL
;
A
#
# COMPACT_ATOMS: atom_id res chain seq x y z
N MET A 1 2.75 -11.09 -16.98
CA MET A 1 2.58 -9.82 -16.27
C MET A 1 3.15 -9.93 -14.86
N LYS A 2 3.95 -8.96 -14.47
CA LYS A 2 4.58 -8.95 -13.14
C LYS A 2 3.62 -8.38 -12.11
N LYS A 3 3.41 -9.08 -11.00
CA LYS A 3 2.55 -8.60 -9.92
C LYS A 3 3.39 -8.03 -8.78
N ILE A 4 3.11 -6.77 -8.43
CA ILE A 4 3.79 -6.05 -7.36
C ILE A 4 2.76 -5.67 -6.30
N ILE A 5 3.03 -6.04 -5.06
CA ILE A 5 2.20 -5.64 -3.92
C ILE A 5 2.96 -4.57 -3.14
N ILE A 6 2.30 -3.46 -2.89
CA ILE A 6 2.84 -2.37 -2.07
C ILE A 6 2.11 -2.38 -0.74
N LEU A 7 2.85 -2.61 0.34
CA LEU A 7 2.33 -2.73 1.69
C LEU A 7 2.54 -1.41 2.42
N ILE A 8 1.45 -0.81 2.90
CA ILE A 8 1.47 0.52 3.50
C ILE A 8 0.74 0.48 4.85
N PRO A 9 1.45 0.60 5.98
CA PRO A 9 0.79 0.75 7.28
C PRO A 9 0.25 2.17 7.43
N VAL A 10 -0.88 2.34 8.11
CA VAL A 10 -1.47 3.65 8.36
C VAL A 10 -2.09 3.69 9.75
N PHE A 11 -1.90 4.83 10.44
CA PHE A 11 -2.60 5.15 11.67
C PHE A 11 -3.06 6.60 11.62
N ASN A 12 -4.36 6.80 11.41
CA ASN A 12 -5.03 8.11 11.33
C ASN A 12 -4.57 9.05 10.20
N ASP A 13 -3.45 8.79 9.56
CA ASP A 13 -2.88 9.69 8.55
C ASP A 13 -3.41 9.37 7.15
N TRP A 14 -4.73 9.47 7.01
CA TRP A 14 -5.42 9.14 5.77
C TRP A 14 -5.08 10.08 4.61
N ASP A 15 -4.84 11.37 4.92
CA ASP A 15 -4.49 12.36 3.90
C ASP A 15 -3.14 12.03 3.27
N SER A 16 -2.15 11.66 4.08
CA SER A 16 -0.85 11.23 3.57
C SER A 16 -0.95 9.96 2.75
N LEU A 17 -1.81 9.03 3.16
CA LEU A 17 -2.05 7.81 2.39
C LEU A 17 -2.65 8.13 1.03
N GLU A 18 -3.65 9.01 0.95
CA GLU A 18 -4.26 9.40 -0.33
C GLU A 18 -3.22 10.03 -1.25
N LYS A 19 -2.36 10.90 -0.70
CA LYS A 19 -1.29 11.51 -1.47
C LYS A 19 -0.33 10.46 -2.01
N LEU A 20 0.07 9.51 -1.17
CA LEU A 20 0.98 8.44 -1.59
C LEU A 20 0.35 7.57 -2.69
N LEU A 21 -0.93 7.22 -2.55
CA LEU A 21 -1.63 6.44 -3.58
C LEU A 21 -1.66 7.18 -4.91
N GLY A 22 -1.89 8.50 -4.89
CA GLY A 22 -1.86 9.32 -6.09
C GLY A 22 -0.46 9.37 -6.73
N GLU A 23 0.59 9.45 -5.93
CA GLU A 23 1.96 9.43 -6.42
C GLU A 23 2.33 8.07 -7.02
N ILE A 24 1.91 6.98 -6.41
CA ILE A 24 2.10 5.64 -6.95
C ILE A 24 1.39 5.52 -8.30
N ASP A 25 0.14 5.95 -8.36
CA ASP A 25 -0.66 5.89 -9.58
C ASP A 25 0.03 6.63 -10.74
N GLU A 26 0.49 7.85 -10.47
CA GLU A 26 1.19 8.65 -11.47
C GLU A 26 2.50 8.00 -11.91
N THR A 27 3.24 7.41 -10.97
CA THR A 27 4.51 6.79 -11.25
C THR A 27 4.38 5.55 -12.14
N VAL A 28 3.34 4.74 -11.91
CA VAL A 28 3.20 3.46 -12.63
C VAL A 28 2.40 3.55 -13.92
N LYS A 29 1.80 4.70 -14.22
CA LYS A 29 0.90 4.83 -15.38
C LYS A 29 1.55 4.47 -16.71
N ASP A 30 2.86 4.71 -16.86
CA ASP A 30 3.59 4.45 -18.09
C ASP A 30 4.37 3.13 -18.06
N ILE A 31 4.30 2.38 -16.96
CA ILE A 31 4.99 1.11 -16.85
C ILE A 31 4.07 0.01 -17.38
N LYS A 32 4.56 -0.74 -18.37
CA LYS A 32 3.78 -1.81 -19.00
C LYS A 32 4.03 -3.14 -18.34
N ASN A 33 3.06 -4.04 -18.47
CA ASN A 33 3.16 -5.43 -18.04
C ASN A 33 3.35 -5.60 -16.54
N ILE A 34 2.77 -4.68 -15.74
CA ILE A 34 2.75 -4.82 -14.29
C ILE A 34 1.32 -4.73 -13.78
N PHE A 35 1.08 -5.43 -12.68
CA PHE A 35 -0.17 -5.39 -11.92
C PHE A 35 0.18 -4.86 -10.54
N ILE A 36 -0.32 -3.67 -10.21
CA ILE A 36 -0.06 -3.04 -8.91
C ILE A 36 -1.26 -3.25 -7.99
N GLU A 37 -0.98 -3.83 -6.84
CA GLU A 37 -1.94 -3.97 -5.75
C GLU A 37 -1.37 -3.23 -4.54
N CYS A 38 -2.19 -2.42 -3.88
CA CYS A 38 -1.82 -1.79 -2.61
C CYS A 38 -2.54 -2.50 -1.48
N LEU A 39 -1.78 -2.95 -0.49
CA LEU A 39 -2.30 -3.53 0.74
C LEU A 39 -2.07 -2.53 1.86
N ILE A 40 -3.16 -1.98 2.37
CA ILE A 40 -3.13 -0.99 3.44
C ILE A 40 -3.42 -1.72 4.74
N VAL A 41 -2.51 -1.61 5.72
CA VAL A 41 -2.74 -2.17 7.05
C VAL A 41 -3.11 -1.03 7.98
N ASN A 42 -4.39 -1.00 8.34
CA ASN A 42 -4.93 0.01 9.24
C ASN A 42 -4.63 -0.40 10.69
N ASP A 43 -3.76 0.36 11.35
CA ASP A 43 -3.27 0.06 12.69
C ASP A 43 -4.24 0.55 13.77
N ALA A 44 -5.51 0.17 13.63
CA ALA A 44 -6.59 0.54 14.55
C ALA A 44 -6.76 2.06 14.65
N SER A 45 -6.86 2.72 13.51
CA SER A 45 -7.10 4.17 13.45
C SER A 45 -8.37 4.56 14.20
N THR A 46 -8.32 5.70 14.88
CA THR A 46 -9.48 6.26 15.56
C THR A 46 -10.28 7.21 14.67
N ILE A 47 -9.67 7.69 13.57
CA ILE A 47 -10.31 8.51 12.57
C ILE A 47 -10.84 7.60 11.47
N ILE A 48 -12.11 7.78 11.12
CA ILE A 48 -12.75 6.99 10.07
C ILE A 48 -12.06 7.28 8.73
N PRO A 49 -11.67 6.24 7.97
CA PRO A 49 -11.04 6.48 6.68
C PRO A 49 -12.03 7.14 5.72
N PRO A 50 -11.53 8.03 4.83
CA PRO A 50 -12.36 8.59 3.78
C PRO A 50 -12.72 7.51 2.77
N GLN A 51 -13.74 7.78 1.97
CA GLN A 51 -14.06 6.91 0.86
C GLN A 51 -13.06 7.18 -0.27
N PHE A 52 -12.16 6.22 -0.50
CA PHE A 52 -11.15 6.36 -1.52
C PHE A 52 -11.73 6.19 -2.92
N ILE A 53 -11.30 7.07 -3.83
CA ILE A 53 -11.51 6.84 -5.25
C ILE A 53 -10.28 6.06 -5.72
N LYS A 54 -10.49 4.83 -6.19
CA LYS A 54 -9.38 3.99 -6.64
C LYS A 54 -8.71 4.64 -7.85
N PRO A 55 -7.39 4.90 -7.81
CA PRO A 55 -6.66 5.39 -8.98
C PRO A 55 -6.69 4.39 -10.14
N ASN A 56 -6.60 4.90 -11.37
CA ASN A 56 -6.78 4.08 -12.56
C ASN A 56 -5.70 3.01 -12.76
N ASN A 57 -4.48 3.28 -12.33
CA ASN A 57 -3.33 2.41 -12.60
C ASN A 57 -3.00 1.47 -11.44
N ILE A 58 -3.64 1.66 -10.29
CA ILE A 58 -3.59 0.71 -9.19
C ILE A 58 -4.78 -0.22 -9.37
N LYS A 59 -4.50 -1.50 -9.60
CA LYS A 59 -5.55 -2.45 -9.98
C LYS A 59 -6.39 -2.93 -8.81
N LYS A 60 -5.82 -2.92 -7.62
CA LYS A 60 -6.51 -3.41 -6.43
C LYS A 60 -6.01 -2.69 -5.19
N ILE A 61 -6.93 -2.32 -4.30
CA ILE A 61 -6.60 -1.75 -2.99
C ILE A 61 -7.35 -2.57 -1.95
N ASN A 62 -6.62 -3.22 -1.06
CA ASN A 62 -7.17 -3.96 0.07
C ASN A 62 -6.80 -3.27 1.36
N ILE A 63 -7.70 -3.31 2.33
CA ILE A 63 -7.45 -2.77 3.67
C ILE A 63 -7.60 -3.89 4.67
N LEU A 64 -6.56 -4.10 5.47
CA LEU A 64 -6.58 -5.01 6.60
C LEU A 64 -6.67 -4.17 7.88
N ASP A 65 -7.64 -4.47 8.72
CA ASP A 65 -7.85 -3.74 9.97
C ASP A 65 -7.24 -4.51 11.14
N MET A 66 -6.30 -3.89 11.85
CA MET A 66 -5.79 -4.43 13.10
C MET A 66 -6.80 -4.17 14.22
N ARG A 67 -6.89 -5.09 15.17
CA ARG A 67 -7.83 -4.94 16.30
C ARG A 67 -7.38 -3.87 17.29
N GLU A 68 -6.08 -3.65 17.39
CA GLU A 68 -5.52 -2.64 18.30
C GLU A 68 -4.24 -2.10 17.71
N ASN A 69 -3.84 -0.90 18.12
CA ASN A 69 -2.63 -0.27 17.66
C ASN A 69 -1.40 -1.09 18.08
N ARG A 70 -0.56 -1.44 17.11
CA ARG A 70 0.63 -2.27 17.33
C ARG A 70 1.90 -1.64 16.82
N GLY A 71 1.80 -0.53 16.08
CA GLY A 71 2.93 0.14 15.46
C GLY A 71 3.24 -0.39 14.05
N HIS A 72 3.94 0.42 13.27
CA HIS A 72 4.17 0.12 11.85
C HIS A 72 4.98 -1.16 11.63
N ALA A 73 5.96 -1.45 12.49
CA ALA A 73 6.75 -2.67 12.35
C ALA A 73 5.90 -3.93 12.45
N ARG A 74 4.94 -3.95 13.38
CA ARG A 74 4.03 -5.09 13.53
C ARG A 74 3.02 -5.16 12.40
N CYS A 75 2.55 -4.01 11.91
CA CYS A 75 1.68 -3.95 10.75
C CYS A 75 2.37 -4.51 9.51
N ASN A 76 3.63 -4.17 9.29
CA ASN A 76 4.40 -4.71 8.19
C ASN A 76 4.57 -6.23 8.32
N ALA A 77 4.91 -6.71 9.51
CA ALA A 77 5.05 -8.16 9.76
C ALA A 77 3.74 -8.90 9.50
N PHE A 78 2.61 -8.35 9.97
CA PHE A 78 1.29 -8.92 9.75
C PHE A 78 0.95 -8.95 8.25
N GLY A 79 1.19 -7.85 7.55
CA GLY A 79 0.91 -7.74 6.11
C GLY A 79 1.77 -8.70 5.28
N ILE A 80 3.05 -8.84 5.61
CA ILE A 80 3.95 -9.79 4.95
C ILE A 80 3.42 -11.22 5.11
N ARG A 81 3.02 -11.59 6.31
CA ARG A 81 2.45 -12.92 6.57
C ARG A 81 1.18 -13.12 5.76
N TYR A 82 0.29 -12.11 5.75
CA TYR A 82 -0.96 -12.19 5.02
C TYR A 82 -0.74 -12.45 3.53
N VAL A 83 0.16 -11.70 2.88
CA VAL A 83 0.39 -11.88 1.44
C VAL A 83 1.07 -13.20 1.14
N ASN A 84 1.99 -13.65 1.99
CA ASN A 84 2.63 -14.96 1.82
C ASN A 84 1.65 -16.12 1.90
N GLU A 85 0.64 -16.01 2.74
CA GLU A 85 -0.35 -17.07 2.95
C GLU A 85 -1.49 -17.02 1.94
N ASN A 86 -1.83 -15.85 1.40
CA ASN A 86 -3.07 -15.65 0.66
C ASN A 86 -2.89 -15.21 -0.79
N GLU A 87 -1.71 -14.79 -1.21
CA GLU A 87 -1.54 -14.22 -2.54
C GLU A 87 -0.25 -14.67 -3.21
N ASP A 88 -0.30 -14.72 -4.54
CA ASP A 88 0.89 -14.88 -5.36
C ASP A 88 1.37 -13.49 -5.80
N PHE A 89 2.68 -13.27 -5.78
CA PHE A 89 3.25 -12.00 -6.20
C PHE A 89 4.71 -12.19 -6.63
N ASP A 90 5.20 -11.27 -7.43
CA ASP A 90 6.61 -11.27 -7.85
C ASP A 90 7.48 -10.44 -6.92
N ASN A 91 6.95 -9.29 -6.48
CA ASN A 91 7.67 -8.40 -5.58
C ASN A 91 6.72 -7.84 -4.52
N LEU A 92 7.24 -7.67 -3.32
CA LEU A 92 6.57 -6.99 -2.22
C LEU A 92 7.41 -5.79 -1.82
N ILE A 93 6.80 -4.61 -1.81
CA ILE A 93 7.47 -3.37 -1.49
C ILE A 93 6.79 -2.75 -0.28
N LEU A 94 7.59 -2.36 0.72
CA LEU A 94 7.09 -1.68 1.91
C LEU A 94 7.26 -0.18 1.72
N MET A 95 6.19 0.59 1.96
CA MET A 95 6.23 2.05 1.93
C MET A 95 5.50 2.62 3.14
N ASP A 96 6.03 3.72 3.67
CA ASP A 96 5.34 4.48 4.71
C ASP A 96 4.60 5.66 4.07
N SER A 97 3.45 6.03 4.67
CA SER A 97 2.65 7.14 4.18
C SER A 97 3.10 8.51 4.67
N ASP A 98 4.23 8.57 5.39
CA ASP A 98 4.71 9.81 6.01
C ASP A 98 5.47 10.75 5.06
N GLY A 99 5.59 10.38 3.79
CA GLY A 99 6.27 11.20 2.78
C GLY A 99 7.76 10.95 2.63
N GLU A 100 8.33 10.03 3.40
CA GLU A 100 9.77 9.71 3.29
C GLU A 100 10.07 8.82 2.09
N ASP A 101 9.14 7.94 1.73
CA ASP A 101 9.30 7.05 0.60
C ASP A 101 8.95 7.75 -0.71
N ARG A 102 9.65 7.38 -1.77
CA ARG A 102 9.48 7.99 -3.09
C ARG A 102 9.00 6.96 -4.09
N PRO A 103 7.73 7.02 -4.50
CA PRO A 103 7.19 6.07 -5.49
C PRO A 103 7.93 6.05 -6.81
N ILE A 104 8.59 7.14 -7.19
CA ILE A 104 9.36 7.18 -8.44
C ILE A 104 10.45 6.13 -8.47
N GLU A 105 10.93 5.67 -7.32
CA GLU A 105 11.92 4.61 -7.25
C GLU A 105 11.40 3.27 -7.75
N LEU A 106 10.08 3.11 -7.84
CA LEU A 106 9.46 1.92 -8.45
C LEU A 106 9.91 1.69 -9.89
N LYS A 107 10.27 2.76 -10.59
CA LYS A 107 10.73 2.65 -11.98
C LYS A 107 12.09 1.98 -12.09
N LEU A 108 12.83 1.87 -10.99
CA LEU A 108 14.14 1.25 -10.95
C LEU A 108 14.08 -0.27 -10.76
N LEU A 109 12.90 -0.78 -10.47
CA LEU A 109 12.69 -2.21 -10.32
C LEU A 109 12.51 -2.87 -11.72
#